data_6651b2712bfb1c123f76ade519b81996
#
_entry.id   6651b2712bfb1c123f76ade519b81996
#
_cell.length_a   1.000
_cell.length_b   1.000
_cell.length_c   1.000
_cell.angle_alpha   90.00
_cell.angle_beta   90.00
_cell.angle_gamma   90.00
#
_symmetry.space_group_name_H-M   'P 1'
#
loop_
_entity.id
_entity.type
_entity.pdbx_description
1 polymer ?
#
loop_
_entity_poly.entity_id
_entity_poly.type
_entity_poly.pdbx_seq_one_letter_code
_entity_poly.pdbx_strand_id
1 'polypeptide(L)'
;MSERLRGSAVNAPAFIRFVKKCNEIGVAIHSFRFLRDSELVAAADFAPYTGKEKMHVYSLSKAFTSAAVGIAVDEGILSLDEKVSEIFPDKMPDVISENLSKATLRDILTMQSGHPRCVLDKIIENGDSLKTFFASEFTYEPGTTFIYSTAGTMVC
;
A
#
# COMPACT_ATOMS: atom_id res chain seq x y z
N MET A 1 27.30 16.95 6.63
CA MET A 1 26.30 16.15 7.36
C MET A 1 25.60 17.07 8.32
N SER A 2 24.44 17.59 7.95
CA SER A 2 23.66 18.53 8.80
C SER A 2 22.63 17.68 9.56
N GLU A 3 23.00 17.16 10.72
CA GLU A 3 22.08 16.50 11.64
C GLU A 3 21.33 17.54 12.45
N ARG A 4 20.03 17.70 12.19
CA ARG A 4 19.13 18.41 13.11
C ARG A 4 18.32 17.37 13.88
N LEU A 5 18.85 16.90 14.99
CA LEU A 5 18.07 16.18 15.99
C LEU A 5 17.30 17.23 16.82
N ARG A 6 15.97 17.26 16.71
CA ARG A 6 15.10 18.08 17.55
C ARG A 6 14.37 17.18 18.54
N GLY A 7 14.56 17.45 19.83
CA GLY A 7 13.77 16.87 20.92
C GLY A 7 14.38 15.65 21.62
N SER A 8 14.07 15.49 22.89
CA SER A 8 14.57 14.48 23.83
C SER A 8 14.01 13.06 23.63
N ALA A 9 13.24 12.83 22.57
CA ALA A 9 12.46 11.60 22.37
C ALA A 9 13.17 10.50 21.56
N VAL A 10 14.25 10.82 20.84
CA VAL A 10 15.05 9.85 20.11
C VAL A 10 16.35 9.62 20.86
N ASN A 11 16.58 8.37 21.24
CA ASN A 11 17.87 7.96 21.77
C ASN A 11 18.93 8.09 20.65
N ALA A 12 19.66 9.21 20.61
CA ALA A 12 20.67 9.49 19.59
C ALA A 12 21.68 8.35 19.40
N PRO A 13 22.19 7.67 20.46
CA PRO A 13 22.99 6.48 20.30
C PRO A 13 22.29 5.34 19.57
N ALA A 14 20.99 5.13 19.75
CA ALA A 14 20.22 4.08 19.03
C ALA A 14 20.10 4.41 17.55
N PHE A 15 19.82 5.68 17.20
CA PHE A 15 19.79 6.13 15.81
C PHE A 15 21.15 5.97 15.12
N ILE A 16 22.24 6.36 15.79
CA ILE A 16 23.59 6.17 15.25
C ILE A 16 23.90 4.68 15.01
N ARG A 17 23.53 3.79 15.95
CA ARG A 17 23.69 2.35 15.76
C ARG A 17 22.88 1.82 14.58
N PHE A 18 21.64 2.31 14.40
CA PHE A 18 20.81 1.95 13.25
C PHE A 18 21.48 2.33 11.93
N VAL A 19 21.94 3.60 11.79
CA VAL A 19 22.63 4.06 10.58
C VAL A 19 23.91 3.27 10.31
N LYS A 20 24.72 3.02 11.35
CA LYS A 20 25.92 2.19 11.22
C LYS A 20 25.58 0.79 10.73
N LYS A 21 24.53 0.18 11.30
CA LYS A 21 24.11 -1.16 10.90
C LYS A 21 23.63 -1.21 9.44
N CYS A 22 22.89 -0.21 9.00
CA CYS A 22 22.48 -0.09 7.58
C CYS A 22 23.71 -0.02 6.67
N ASN A 23 24.70 0.78 7.01
CA ASN A 23 25.95 0.89 6.23
C ASN A 23 26.73 -0.42 6.20
N GLU A 24 26.83 -1.14 7.33
CA GLU A 24 27.50 -2.43 7.43
C GLU A 24 26.89 -3.50 6.51
N ILE A 25 25.57 -3.48 6.34
CA ILE A 25 24.84 -4.45 5.50
C ILE A 25 24.55 -3.93 4.08
N GLY A 26 25.15 -2.80 3.70
CA GLY A 26 25.03 -2.24 2.34
C GLY A 26 23.68 -1.60 2.01
N VAL A 27 22.88 -1.24 3.01
CA VAL A 27 21.61 -0.51 2.81
C VAL A 27 21.89 0.99 2.73
N ALA A 28 21.64 1.58 1.57
CA ALA A 28 21.74 3.02 1.35
C ALA A 28 20.50 3.73 1.91
N ILE A 29 20.70 4.59 2.90
CA ILE A 29 19.64 5.47 3.42
C ILE A 29 19.78 6.83 2.74
N HIS A 30 18.71 7.31 2.10
CA HIS A 30 18.70 8.63 1.44
C HIS A 30 18.21 9.71 2.38
N SER A 31 17.09 9.47 3.07
CA SER A 31 16.56 10.35 4.08
C SER A 31 15.84 9.56 5.17
N PHE A 32 15.74 10.17 6.33
CA PHE A 32 15.06 9.59 7.49
C PHE A 32 14.18 10.64 8.14
N ARG A 33 12.95 10.27 8.44
CA ARG A 33 11.99 11.08 9.20
C ARG A 33 11.30 10.18 10.22
N PHE A 34 11.36 10.56 11.45
CA PHE A 34 10.68 9.86 12.53
C PHE A 34 9.69 10.80 13.22
N LEU A 35 8.42 10.43 13.13
CA LEU A 35 7.31 11.14 13.77
C LEU A 35 6.83 10.33 14.97
N ARG A 36 6.42 11.05 16.01
CA ARG A 36 5.75 10.48 17.19
C ARG A 36 4.68 11.46 17.63
N ASP A 37 3.45 10.96 17.81
CA ASP A 37 2.29 11.77 18.19
C ASP A 37 2.12 13.00 17.26
N SER A 38 2.28 12.77 15.94
CA SER A 38 2.23 13.79 14.87
C SER A 38 3.37 14.83 14.91
N GLU A 39 4.33 14.72 15.80
CA GLU A 39 5.49 15.61 15.88
C GLU A 39 6.73 14.97 15.26
N LEU A 40 7.50 15.76 14.50
CA LEU A 40 8.78 15.33 13.93
C LEU A 40 9.86 15.33 15.01
N VAL A 41 10.20 14.15 15.52
CA VAL A 41 11.18 13.98 16.59
C VAL A 41 12.61 13.72 16.11
N ALA A 42 12.79 13.24 14.88
CA ALA A 42 14.10 13.09 14.25
C ALA A 42 14.03 13.21 12.73
N ALA A 43 15.04 13.85 12.14
CA ALA A 43 15.22 13.95 10.70
C ALA A 43 16.71 13.90 10.36
N ALA A 44 17.05 13.20 9.28
CA ALA A 44 18.39 13.18 8.72
C ALA A 44 18.32 12.99 7.20
N ASP A 45 19.22 13.65 6.48
CA ASP A 45 19.44 13.46 5.05
C ASP A 45 20.89 13.06 4.83
N PHE A 46 21.12 12.09 3.97
CA PHE A 46 22.42 11.48 3.75
C PHE A 46 22.94 11.86 2.36
N ALA A 47 24.18 12.38 2.31
CA ALA A 47 24.79 12.77 1.04
C ALA A 47 24.75 11.61 0.01
N PRO A 48 24.45 11.90 -1.28
CA PRO A 48 24.30 13.23 -1.88
C PRO A 48 22.91 13.87 -1.73
N TYR A 49 21.99 13.25 -1.02
CA TYR A 49 20.60 13.71 -0.89
C TYR A 49 20.46 14.81 0.17
N THR A 50 19.54 15.75 -0.10
CA THR A 50 19.27 16.92 0.75
C THR A 50 17.86 16.87 1.38
N GLY A 51 17.08 15.83 1.06
CA GLY A 51 15.69 15.69 1.49
C GLY A 51 14.69 16.52 0.66
N LYS A 52 15.15 17.19 -0.41
CA LYS A 52 14.33 17.98 -1.33
C LYS A 52 14.06 17.27 -2.65
N GLU A 53 14.78 16.20 -2.93
CA GLU A 53 14.65 15.42 -4.14
C GLU A 53 13.33 14.65 -4.17
N LYS A 54 12.73 14.54 -5.36
CA LYS A 54 11.59 13.67 -5.59
C LYS A 54 12.10 12.23 -5.65
N MET A 55 11.58 11.40 -4.77
CA MET A 55 11.97 10.00 -4.66
C MET A 55 10.81 9.09 -5.06
N HIS A 56 11.13 7.97 -5.72
CA HIS A 56 10.16 6.91 -5.92
C HIS A 56 9.80 6.28 -4.56
N VAL A 57 8.53 6.31 -4.23
CA VAL A 57 8.03 5.77 -2.95
C VAL A 57 7.49 4.35 -3.08
N TYR A 58 7.44 3.80 -4.31
CA TYR A 58 6.99 2.43 -4.58
C TYR A 58 5.70 2.08 -3.81
N SER A 59 5.72 0.98 -3.09
CA SER A 59 4.55 0.48 -2.35
C SER A 59 4.12 1.33 -1.15
N LEU A 60 4.89 2.33 -0.75
CA LEU A 60 4.41 3.33 0.22
C LEU A 60 3.19 4.08 -0.34
N SER A 61 3.06 4.20 -1.68
CA SER A 61 1.88 4.78 -2.33
C SER A 61 0.55 4.11 -1.93
N LYS A 62 0.59 2.82 -1.54
CA LYS A 62 -0.60 2.10 -1.06
C LYS A 62 -1.20 2.69 0.22
N ALA A 63 -0.37 3.32 1.04
CA ALA A 63 -0.85 4.04 2.22
C ALA A 63 -1.74 5.26 1.85
N PHE A 64 -1.43 5.91 0.72
CA PHE A 64 -2.25 7.01 0.21
C PHE A 64 -3.58 6.50 -0.35
N THR A 65 -3.59 5.37 -1.08
CA THR A 65 -4.83 4.72 -1.51
C THR A 65 -5.69 4.36 -0.30
N SER A 66 -5.10 3.72 0.71
CA SER A 66 -5.82 3.36 1.94
C SER A 66 -6.41 4.59 2.64
N ALA A 67 -5.67 5.70 2.71
CA ALA A 67 -6.17 6.95 3.28
C ALA A 67 -7.32 7.54 2.45
N ALA A 68 -7.22 7.51 1.11
CA ALA A 68 -8.28 7.98 0.22
C ALA A 68 -9.57 7.16 0.38
N VAL A 69 -9.46 5.83 0.43
CA VAL A 69 -10.62 4.95 0.73
C VAL A 69 -11.19 5.26 2.12
N GLY A 70 -10.32 5.47 3.13
CA GLY A 70 -10.77 5.83 4.47
C GLY A 70 -11.57 7.13 4.50
N ILE A 71 -11.15 8.15 3.76
CA ILE A 71 -11.88 9.42 3.61
C ILE A 71 -13.25 9.17 2.95
N ALA A 72 -13.30 8.42 1.85
CA ALA A 72 -14.54 8.11 1.16
C ALA A 72 -15.53 7.32 2.05
N VAL A 73 -15.04 6.48 2.92
CA VAL A 73 -15.84 5.76 3.91
C VAL A 73 -16.36 6.72 5.00
N ASP A 74 -15.52 7.62 5.50
CA ASP A 74 -15.90 8.62 6.51
C ASP A 74 -16.96 9.60 5.98
N GLU A 75 -16.88 9.95 4.69
CA GLU A 75 -17.85 10.77 3.98
C GLU A 75 -19.13 10.01 3.57
N GLY A 76 -19.21 8.71 3.83
CA GLY A 76 -20.37 7.87 3.50
C GLY A 76 -20.54 7.59 1.99
N ILE A 77 -19.48 7.78 1.18
CA ILE A 77 -19.48 7.53 -0.27
C ILE A 77 -19.31 6.03 -0.54
N LEU A 78 -18.49 5.34 0.28
CA LEU A 78 -18.20 3.91 0.18
C LEU A 78 -18.41 3.22 1.53
N SER A 79 -18.63 1.90 1.48
CA SER A 79 -18.56 1.04 2.66
C SER A 79 -17.48 -0.02 2.45
N LEU A 80 -16.69 -0.30 3.49
CA LEU A 80 -15.71 -1.38 3.43
C LEU A 80 -16.36 -2.76 3.22
N ASP A 81 -17.59 -2.94 3.68
CA ASP A 81 -18.33 -4.19 3.58
C ASP A 81 -19.20 -4.27 2.31
N GLU A 82 -19.15 -3.23 1.47
CA GLU A 82 -19.81 -3.20 0.16
C GLU A 82 -19.13 -4.18 -0.81
N LYS A 83 -19.93 -4.91 -1.56
CA LYS A 83 -19.42 -5.88 -2.53
C LYS A 83 -18.83 -5.18 -3.74
N VAL A 84 -17.70 -5.66 -4.20
CA VAL A 84 -17.04 -5.10 -5.39
C VAL A 84 -17.90 -5.20 -6.65
N SER A 85 -18.79 -6.18 -6.73
CA SER A 85 -19.77 -6.32 -7.81
C SER A 85 -20.85 -5.22 -7.80
N GLU A 86 -21.11 -4.61 -6.65
CA GLU A 86 -22.04 -3.49 -6.50
C GLU A 86 -21.35 -2.15 -6.83
N ILE A 87 -20.06 -2.02 -6.45
CA ILE A 87 -19.24 -0.84 -6.75
C ILE A 87 -18.91 -0.75 -8.24
N PHE A 88 -18.63 -1.87 -8.90
CA PHE A 88 -18.16 -1.93 -10.29
C PHE A 88 -19.02 -2.84 -11.19
N PRO A 89 -20.33 -2.64 -11.27
CA PRO A 89 -21.23 -3.54 -12.02
C PRO A 89 -20.83 -3.70 -13.51
N ASP A 90 -20.39 -2.60 -14.14
CA ASP A 90 -20.00 -2.57 -15.56
C ASP A 90 -18.63 -3.22 -15.85
N LYS A 91 -17.91 -3.64 -14.82
CA LYS A 91 -16.58 -4.25 -14.91
C LYS A 91 -16.56 -5.72 -14.59
N MET A 92 -17.70 -6.27 -14.18
CA MET A 92 -17.82 -7.69 -13.85
C MET A 92 -17.73 -8.56 -15.11
N PRO A 93 -17.19 -9.78 -15.00
CA PRO A 93 -17.25 -10.77 -16.07
C PRO A 93 -18.68 -11.29 -16.26
N ASP A 94 -18.97 -11.83 -17.45
CA ASP A 94 -20.29 -12.41 -17.77
C ASP A 94 -20.74 -13.49 -16.79
N VAL A 95 -19.77 -14.22 -16.21
CA VAL A 95 -20.02 -15.24 -15.19
C VAL A 95 -19.28 -14.84 -13.90
N ILE A 96 -20.03 -14.46 -12.89
CA ILE A 96 -19.48 -14.10 -11.57
C ILE A 96 -19.33 -15.40 -10.76
N SER A 97 -18.09 -15.74 -10.37
CA SER A 97 -17.83 -16.90 -9.53
C SER A 97 -18.39 -16.71 -8.11
N GLU A 98 -18.60 -17.81 -7.38
CA GLU A 98 -19.09 -17.75 -6.01
C GLU A 98 -18.17 -16.88 -5.12
N ASN A 99 -16.86 -17.03 -5.23
CA ASN A 99 -15.90 -16.23 -4.45
C ASN A 99 -15.94 -14.75 -4.84
N LEU A 100 -15.95 -14.43 -6.14
CA LEU A 100 -16.06 -13.02 -6.59
C LEU A 100 -17.35 -12.37 -6.08
N SER A 101 -18.47 -13.12 -6.04
CA SER A 101 -19.75 -12.59 -5.57
C SER A 101 -19.77 -12.23 -4.07
N LYS A 102 -18.82 -12.78 -3.30
CA LYS A 102 -18.64 -12.51 -1.87
C LYS A 102 -17.66 -11.38 -1.58
N ALA A 103 -16.73 -11.09 -2.53
CA ALA A 103 -15.63 -10.18 -2.33
C ALA A 103 -16.10 -8.74 -2.01
N THR A 104 -15.56 -8.18 -0.95
CA THR A 104 -15.83 -6.81 -0.48
C THR A 104 -14.66 -5.87 -0.76
N LEU A 105 -14.89 -4.58 -0.65
CA LEU A 105 -13.84 -3.57 -0.72
C LEU A 105 -12.77 -3.81 0.37
N ARG A 106 -13.19 -4.24 1.57
CA ARG A 106 -12.30 -4.62 2.67
C ARG A 106 -11.33 -5.72 2.27
N ASP A 107 -11.82 -6.77 1.62
CA ASP A 107 -11.00 -7.93 1.25
C ASP A 107 -9.92 -7.54 0.22
N ILE A 108 -10.26 -6.65 -0.71
CA ILE A 108 -9.28 -6.14 -1.67
C ILE A 108 -8.27 -5.23 -0.99
N LEU A 109 -8.72 -4.28 -0.17
CA LEU A 109 -7.86 -3.31 0.52
C LEU A 109 -6.88 -4.00 1.49
N THR A 110 -7.32 -5.08 2.14
CA THR A 110 -6.49 -5.88 3.06
C THR A 110 -5.69 -6.99 2.36
N MET A 111 -5.69 -7.03 1.02
CA MET A 111 -4.96 -8.03 0.21
C MET A 111 -5.42 -9.48 0.44
N GLN A 112 -6.71 -9.64 0.69
CA GLN A 112 -7.39 -10.92 0.91
C GLN A 112 -8.48 -11.15 -0.13
N SER A 113 -8.28 -10.66 -1.35
CA SER A 113 -9.27 -10.65 -2.44
C SER A 113 -9.74 -12.04 -2.91
N GLY A 114 -8.98 -13.09 -2.59
CA GLY A 114 -9.27 -14.45 -3.06
C GLY A 114 -8.45 -14.89 -4.28
N HIS A 115 -7.65 -14.02 -4.89
CA HIS A 115 -6.73 -14.39 -5.96
C HIS A 115 -5.59 -15.28 -5.43
N PRO A 116 -5.11 -16.28 -6.21
CA PRO A 116 -4.00 -17.14 -5.80
C PRO A 116 -2.63 -16.44 -5.92
N ARG A 117 -2.56 -15.32 -6.66
CA ARG A 117 -1.37 -14.48 -6.85
C ARG A 117 -1.76 -13.06 -7.29
N CYS A 118 -0.80 -12.15 -7.26
CA CYS A 118 -0.99 -10.83 -7.88
C CYS A 118 -1.15 -10.98 -9.39
N VAL A 119 -2.17 -10.35 -9.97
CA VAL A 119 -2.53 -10.41 -11.39
C VAL A 119 -2.06 -9.18 -12.18
N LEU A 120 -1.07 -8.45 -11.66
CA LEU A 120 -0.56 -7.23 -12.28
C LEU A 120 0.02 -7.46 -13.68
N ASP A 121 0.67 -8.59 -13.89
CA ASP A 121 1.18 -9.03 -15.19
C ASP A 121 0.07 -9.05 -16.26
N LYS A 122 -1.06 -9.69 -15.95
CA LYS A 122 -2.22 -9.75 -16.83
C LYS A 122 -2.84 -8.35 -17.10
N ILE A 123 -2.85 -7.49 -16.09
CA ILE A 123 -3.34 -6.12 -16.24
C ILE A 123 -2.48 -5.31 -17.21
N ILE A 124 -1.16 -5.46 -17.13
CA ILE A 124 -0.22 -4.79 -18.02
C ILE A 124 -0.40 -5.27 -19.47
N GLU A 125 -0.66 -6.56 -19.68
CA GLU A 125 -0.89 -7.15 -21.00
C GLU A 125 -2.23 -6.70 -21.63
N ASN A 126 -3.29 -6.65 -20.84
CA ASN A 126 -4.67 -6.43 -21.33
C ASN A 126 -5.12 -4.96 -21.33
N GLY A 127 -4.51 -4.10 -20.52
CA GLY A 127 -4.74 -2.65 -20.48
C GLY A 127 -5.97 -2.19 -19.66
N ASP A 128 -7.03 -2.99 -19.48
CA ASP A 128 -8.17 -2.67 -18.59
C ASP A 128 -7.96 -3.33 -17.23
N SER A 129 -7.54 -2.52 -16.25
CA SER A 129 -7.19 -2.99 -14.91
C SER A 129 -8.36 -3.64 -14.18
N LEU A 130 -9.54 -3.01 -14.19
CA LEU A 130 -10.71 -3.49 -13.47
C LEU A 130 -11.26 -4.78 -14.08
N LYS A 131 -11.50 -4.79 -15.40
CA LYS A 131 -11.99 -5.98 -16.09
C LYS A 131 -11.04 -7.17 -15.93
N THR A 132 -9.74 -6.94 -16.11
CA THR A 132 -8.75 -8.00 -15.97
C THR A 132 -8.67 -8.53 -14.55
N PHE A 133 -8.76 -7.66 -13.54
CA PHE A 133 -8.78 -8.07 -12.14
C PHE A 133 -9.98 -8.95 -11.84
N PHE A 134 -11.19 -8.51 -12.16
CA PHE A 134 -12.43 -9.25 -11.86
C PHE A 134 -12.64 -10.50 -12.74
N ALA A 135 -12.10 -10.55 -13.95
CA ALA A 135 -12.10 -11.74 -14.79
C ALA A 135 -11.03 -12.77 -14.41
N SER A 136 -10.10 -12.42 -13.52
CA SER A 136 -9.09 -13.35 -13.03
C SER A 136 -9.70 -14.32 -12.00
N GLU A 137 -9.06 -15.48 -11.83
CA GLU A 137 -9.55 -16.54 -10.94
C GLU A 137 -9.51 -16.12 -9.45
N PHE A 138 -10.64 -16.28 -8.77
CA PHE A 138 -10.79 -16.12 -7.33
C PHE A 138 -10.80 -17.53 -6.69
N THR A 139 -9.62 -18.07 -6.44
CA THR A 139 -9.43 -19.45 -5.94
C THR A 139 -9.83 -19.58 -4.48
N TYR A 140 -9.50 -18.59 -3.66
CA TYR A 140 -9.76 -18.62 -2.22
C TYR A 140 -11.03 -17.83 -1.88
N GLU A 141 -11.65 -18.20 -0.77
CA GLU A 141 -12.73 -17.40 -0.21
C GLU A 141 -12.16 -16.03 0.24
N PRO A 142 -12.76 -14.89 -0.21
CA PRO A 142 -12.32 -13.57 0.20
C PRO A 142 -12.27 -13.41 1.73
N GLY A 143 -11.30 -12.68 2.20
CA GLY A 143 -11.06 -12.48 3.65
C GLY A 143 -10.29 -13.61 4.34
N THR A 144 -9.95 -14.72 3.65
CA THR A 144 -9.33 -15.89 4.29
C THR A 144 -7.84 -16.03 4.06
N THR A 145 -7.33 -15.57 2.92
CA THR A 145 -5.94 -15.79 2.51
C THR A 145 -5.27 -14.48 2.09
N PHE A 146 -4.20 -14.12 2.77
CA PHE A 146 -3.41 -12.94 2.43
C PHE A 146 -2.48 -13.23 1.25
N ILE A 147 -2.65 -12.48 0.16
CA ILE A 147 -1.77 -12.49 -1.01
C ILE A 147 -1.42 -11.05 -1.36
N TYR A 148 -0.16 -10.66 -1.18
CA TYR A 148 0.28 -9.31 -1.51
C TYR A 148 -0.03 -8.96 -2.96
N SER A 149 -0.82 -7.93 -3.18
CA SER A 149 -1.33 -7.57 -4.51
C SER A 149 -1.26 -6.07 -4.80
N THR A 150 -0.42 -5.69 -5.75
CA THR A 150 -0.45 -4.33 -6.32
C THR A 150 -1.70 -4.14 -7.19
N ALA A 151 -2.14 -5.19 -7.89
CA ALA A 151 -3.36 -5.16 -8.69
C ALA A 151 -4.59 -4.82 -7.82
N GLY A 152 -4.74 -5.43 -6.63
CA GLY A 152 -5.81 -5.09 -5.71
C GLY A 152 -5.80 -3.61 -5.30
N THR A 153 -4.62 -3.06 -5.00
CA THR A 153 -4.52 -1.63 -4.65
C THR A 153 -4.87 -0.69 -5.81
N MET A 154 -4.67 -1.11 -7.06
CA MET A 154 -5.06 -0.32 -8.24
C MET A 154 -6.58 -0.30 -8.45
N VAL A 155 -7.30 -1.27 -7.89
CA VAL A 155 -8.77 -1.37 -7.95
C VAL A 155 -9.43 -0.51 -6.88
N CYS A 156 -8.80 -0.33 -5.72
CA CYS A 156 -9.27 0.56 -4.65
C CYS A 156 -9.08 2.03 -5.01
#